data_3e1334b8e3cff9932a39279667dd6fec
#
_entry.id   3e1334b8e3cff9932a39279667dd6fec
#
_cell.length_a   1.000
_cell.length_b   1.000
_cell.length_c   1.000
_cell.angle_alpha   90.00
_cell.angle_beta   90.00
_cell.angle_gamma   90.00
#
_symmetry.space_group_name_H-M   'P 1'
#
loop_
_entity.id
_entity.type
_entity.pdbx_description
1 polymer ?
#
loop_
_entity_poly.entity_id
_entity_poly.type
_entity_poly.pdbx_seq_one_letter_code
_entity_poly.pdbx_strand_id
1 'polypeptide(L)'
;SQIARFAGPHLMAGNTMVLKTASNIPQCGIAFEEMFTAAGAPKGLYKNLLLAGKDTGSIIANPKIVGVSLTGSEAAGAKVASLAGQHIKKSVLELGGSDPMIVLNDADIEKVMNGTINGRLRNAGQACTSSKRIIVEEGIYDEYLKRITAYVNGMKVGDPTQADTNMGPVSSESALEKL
;
A
#
# COMPACT_ATOMS: atom_id res chain seq x y z
N SER A 1 0.85 4.56 -6.21
CA SER A 1 2.30 4.25 -6.11
C SER A 1 2.61 2.78 -6.42
N GLN A 2 1.83 1.79 -5.94
CA GLN A 2 2.08 0.36 -6.12
C GLN A 2 2.15 -0.06 -7.60
N ILE A 3 1.24 0.43 -8.45
CA ILE A 3 1.25 0.15 -9.90
C ILE A 3 2.58 0.62 -10.51
N ALA A 4 3.00 1.85 -10.21
CA ALA A 4 4.23 2.42 -10.77
C ALA A 4 5.49 1.65 -10.31
N ARG A 5 5.54 1.23 -9.04
CA ARG A 5 6.67 0.44 -8.50
C ARG A 5 6.87 -0.87 -9.24
N PHE A 6 5.79 -1.52 -9.62
CA PHE A 6 5.84 -2.78 -10.36
C PHE A 6 6.01 -2.54 -11.87
N ALA A 7 5.18 -1.67 -12.45
CA ALA A 7 5.17 -1.43 -13.89
C ALA A 7 6.50 -0.88 -14.41
N GLY A 8 7.09 0.12 -13.73
CA GLY A 8 8.31 0.77 -14.19
C GLY A 8 9.45 -0.23 -14.48
N PRO A 9 9.97 -0.94 -13.48
CA PRO A 9 11.10 -1.85 -13.69
C PRO A 9 10.76 -3.01 -14.63
N HIS A 10 9.55 -3.56 -14.58
CA HIS A 10 9.19 -4.69 -15.42
C HIS A 10 9.01 -4.33 -16.89
N LEU A 11 8.40 -3.19 -17.19
CA LEU A 11 8.27 -2.69 -18.56
C LEU A 11 9.63 -2.28 -19.12
N MET A 12 10.49 -1.64 -18.32
CA MET A 12 11.87 -1.30 -18.73
C MET A 12 12.72 -2.54 -19.00
N ALA A 13 12.44 -3.66 -18.31
CA ALA A 13 13.09 -4.95 -18.59
C ALA A 13 12.50 -5.68 -19.81
N GLY A 14 11.59 -5.08 -20.56
CA GLY A 14 10.99 -5.65 -21.77
C GLY A 14 9.82 -6.61 -21.53
N ASN A 15 9.27 -6.68 -20.32
CA ASN A 15 8.08 -7.48 -20.04
C ASN A 15 6.80 -6.76 -20.46
N THR A 16 5.76 -7.54 -20.72
CA THR A 16 4.38 -7.04 -20.73
C THR A 16 3.72 -7.35 -19.39
N MET A 17 2.66 -6.63 -19.04
CA MET A 17 1.98 -6.89 -17.78
C MET A 17 0.46 -6.80 -17.86
N VAL A 18 -0.17 -7.62 -17.04
CA VAL A 18 -1.59 -7.51 -16.71
C VAL A 18 -1.72 -7.11 -15.25
N LEU A 19 -2.61 -6.17 -14.95
CA LEU A 19 -2.89 -5.70 -13.61
C LEU A 19 -4.31 -6.04 -13.20
N LYS A 20 -4.48 -6.50 -11.97
CA LYS A 20 -5.76 -6.53 -11.27
C LYS A 20 -5.64 -5.62 -10.04
N THR A 21 -6.37 -4.53 -10.00
CA THR A 21 -6.42 -3.65 -8.83
C THR A 21 -7.25 -4.24 -7.68
N ALA A 22 -7.13 -3.67 -6.49
CA ALA A 22 -8.13 -3.90 -5.45
C ALA A 22 -9.52 -3.48 -5.95
N SER A 23 -10.55 -4.18 -5.48
CA SER A 23 -11.92 -4.00 -5.99
C SER A 23 -12.51 -2.61 -5.71
N ASN A 24 -11.97 -1.90 -4.71
CA ASN A 24 -12.39 -0.53 -4.36
C ASN A 24 -11.68 0.58 -5.16
N ILE A 25 -10.66 0.26 -5.98
CA ILE A 25 -9.92 1.25 -6.76
C ILE A 25 -9.76 0.88 -8.26
N PRO A 26 -10.81 0.38 -8.94
CA PRO A 26 -10.68 -0.09 -10.32
C PRO A 26 -10.27 1.02 -11.28
N GLN A 27 -10.72 2.24 -11.04
CA GLN A 27 -10.43 3.42 -11.87
C GLN A 27 -8.94 3.75 -11.92
N CYS A 28 -8.18 3.49 -10.85
CA CYS A 28 -6.72 3.69 -10.87
C CYS A 28 -6.03 2.82 -11.93
N GLY A 29 -6.46 1.57 -12.09
CA GLY A 29 -5.91 0.66 -13.10
C GLY A 29 -6.27 1.10 -14.53
N ILE A 30 -7.49 1.58 -14.73
CA ILE A 30 -7.96 2.13 -16.01
C ILE A 30 -7.15 3.36 -16.39
N ALA A 31 -7.00 4.33 -15.46
CA ALA A 31 -6.24 5.55 -15.69
C ALA A 31 -4.76 5.26 -16.06
N PHE A 32 -4.13 4.25 -15.46
CA PHE A 32 -2.78 3.84 -15.86
C PHE A 32 -2.75 3.25 -17.28
N GLU A 33 -3.76 2.46 -17.68
CA GLU A 33 -3.86 1.94 -19.06
C GLU A 33 -4.00 3.07 -20.08
N GLU A 34 -4.86 4.04 -19.79
CA GLU A 34 -5.06 5.24 -20.61
C GLU A 34 -3.77 6.07 -20.71
N MET A 35 -3.07 6.26 -19.60
CA MET A 35 -1.80 6.99 -19.55
C MET A 35 -0.73 6.32 -20.42
N PHE A 36 -0.57 5.00 -20.34
CA PHE A 36 0.37 4.28 -21.20
C PHE A 36 -0.02 4.38 -22.69
N THR A 37 -1.31 4.29 -22.98
CA THR A 37 -1.84 4.44 -24.36
C THR A 37 -1.55 5.84 -24.89
N ALA A 38 -1.83 6.88 -24.10
CA ALA A 38 -1.58 8.27 -24.48
C ALA A 38 -0.07 8.57 -24.66
N ALA A 39 0.79 7.87 -23.91
CA ALA A 39 2.24 7.95 -24.07
C ALA A 39 2.78 7.16 -25.29
N GLY A 40 1.92 6.56 -26.11
CA GLY A 40 2.32 5.82 -27.32
C GLY A 40 2.83 4.39 -27.05
N ALA A 41 2.51 3.81 -25.89
CA ALA A 41 2.89 2.44 -25.59
C ALA A 41 2.25 1.45 -26.58
N PRO A 42 2.98 0.40 -27.01
CA PRO A 42 2.42 -0.63 -27.88
C PRO A 42 1.18 -1.29 -27.27
N LYS A 43 0.20 -1.62 -28.10
CA LYS A 43 -1.01 -2.33 -27.68
C LYS A 43 -0.65 -3.65 -26.98
N GLY A 44 -1.18 -3.84 -25.76
CA GLY A 44 -0.94 -5.03 -24.97
C GLY A 44 0.33 -5.01 -24.10
N LEU A 45 1.08 -3.89 -24.10
CA LEU A 45 2.20 -3.71 -23.19
C LEU A 45 1.74 -3.74 -21.71
N TYR A 46 0.65 -3.04 -21.43
CA TYR A 46 -0.02 -3.00 -20.14
C TYR A 46 -1.52 -3.20 -20.34
N LYS A 47 -2.14 -4.04 -19.51
CA LYS A 47 -3.58 -4.26 -19.52
C LYS A 47 -4.15 -4.34 -18.12
N ASN A 48 -5.16 -3.51 -17.83
CA ASN A 48 -5.93 -3.61 -16.60
C ASN A 48 -7.05 -4.65 -16.75
N LEU A 49 -7.17 -5.54 -15.77
CA LEU A 49 -8.17 -6.59 -15.72
C LEU A 49 -9.21 -6.25 -14.65
N LEU A 50 -10.46 -6.02 -15.05
CA LEU A 50 -11.59 -5.78 -14.17
C LEU A 50 -12.21 -7.12 -13.76
N LEU A 51 -11.59 -7.79 -12.79
CA LEU A 51 -12.04 -9.09 -12.31
C LEU A 51 -11.97 -9.20 -10.78
N ALA A 52 -12.73 -10.11 -10.21
CA ALA A 52 -12.73 -10.37 -8.78
C ALA A 52 -11.47 -11.17 -8.37
N GLY A 53 -11.09 -11.05 -7.09
CA GLY A 53 -9.93 -11.79 -6.57
C GLY A 53 -10.05 -13.31 -6.73
N LYS A 54 -11.26 -13.87 -6.63
CA LYS A 54 -11.54 -15.31 -6.81
C LYS A 54 -11.19 -15.82 -8.22
N ASP A 55 -11.20 -14.95 -9.22
CA ASP A 55 -11.01 -15.32 -10.63
C ASP A 55 -9.53 -15.22 -11.06
N THR A 56 -8.62 -14.78 -10.17
CA THR A 56 -7.20 -14.60 -10.49
C THR A 56 -6.46 -15.93 -10.68
N GLY A 57 -6.99 -17.04 -10.17
CA GLY A 57 -6.36 -18.35 -10.27
C GLY A 57 -6.11 -18.79 -11.71
N SER A 58 -7.10 -18.60 -12.59
CA SER A 58 -6.97 -18.94 -14.01
C SER A 58 -5.93 -18.08 -14.75
N ILE A 59 -5.77 -16.83 -14.33
CA ILE A 59 -4.73 -15.96 -14.88
C ILE A 59 -3.34 -16.44 -14.43
N ILE A 60 -3.16 -16.73 -13.15
CA ILE A 60 -1.89 -17.24 -12.62
C ILE A 60 -1.53 -18.59 -13.28
N ALA A 61 -2.51 -19.46 -13.50
CA ALA A 61 -2.31 -20.74 -14.15
C ALA A 61 -1.94 -20.64 -15.65
N ASN A 62 -2.27 -19.55 -16.31
CA ASN A 62 -2.06 -19.39 -17.75
C ASN A 62 -0.57 -19.49 -18.10
N PRO A 63 -0.15 -20.36 -19.06
CA PRO A 63 1.25 -20.57 -19.40
C PRO A 63 1.97 -19.31 -19.93
N LYS A 64 1.23 -18.31 -20.41
CA LYS A 64 1.81 -17.03 -20.86
C LYS A 64 2.16 -16.10 -19.69
N ILE A 65 1.69 -16.38 -18.49
CA ILE A 65 2.07 -15.64 -17.27
C ILE A 65 3.30 -16.33 -16.68
N VAL A 66 4.42 -15.63 -16.65
CA VAL A 66 5.71 -16.18 -16.21
C VAL A 66 6.03 -15.89 -14.74
N GLY A 67 5.33 -14.93 -14.15
CA GLY A 67 5.50 -14.57 -12.74
C GLY A 67 4.34 -13.72 -12.25
N VAL A 68 4.22 -13.59 -10.94
CA VAL A 68 3.17 -12.82 -10.28
C VAL A 68 3.75 -11.96 -9.17
N SER A 69 3.24 -10.74 -9.04
CA SER A 69 3.50 -9.88 -7.88
C SER A 69 2.19 -9.51 -7.20
N LEU A 70 2.18 -9.56 -5.89
CA LEU A 70 1.05 -9.16 -5.08
C LEU A 70 1.48 -8.14 -4.02
N THR A 71 0.72 -7.07 -3.90
CA THR A 71 0.69 -6.24 -2.69
C THR A 71 -0.65 -6.44 -2.02
N GLY A 72 -0.66 -6.91 -0.78
CA GLY A 72 -1.91 -7.20 -0.08
C GLY A 72 -1.73 -7.80 1.31
N SER A 73 -2.78 -8.49 1.80
CA SER A 73 -2.72 -9.18 3.09
C SER A 73 -1.92 -10.47 3.02
N GLU A 74 -1.40 -10.93 4.16
CA GLU A 74 -0.71 -12.23 4.29
C GLU A 74 -1.55 -13.39 3.77
N ALA A 75 -2.84 -13.40 4.08
CA ALA A 75 -3.75 -14.45 3.60
C ALA A 75 -3.88 -14.45 2.06
N ALA A 76 -3.90 -13.28 1.43
CA ALA A 76 -3.90 -13.17 -0.02
C ALA A 76 -2.54 -13.58 -0.60
N GLY A 77 -1.45 -13.19 0.06
CA GLY A 77 -0.09 -13.60 -0.29
C GLY A 77 0.10 -15.11 -0.31
N ALA A 78 -0.33 -15.78 0.76
CA ALA A 78 -0.26 -17.23 0.87
C ALA A 78 -1.03 -17.94 -0.27
N LYS A 79 -2.24 -17.45 -0.61
CA LYS A 79 -3.02 -18.00 -1.73
C LYS A 79 -2.34 -17.81 -3.07
N VAL A 80 -1.82 -16.61 -3.34
CA VAL A 80 -1.12 -16.30 -4.60
C VAL A 80 0.17 -17.09 -4.72
N ALA A 81 0.97 -17.18 -3.64
CA ALA A 81 2.20 -17.97 -3.63
C ALA A 81 1.93 -19.46 -3.85
N SER A 82 0.89 -20.02 -3.22
CA SER A 82 0.47 -21.40 -3.44
C SER A 82 0.12 -21.67 -4.90
N LEU A 83 -0.71 -20.80 -5.51
CA LEU A 83 -1.08 -20.92 -6.92
C LEU A 83 0.15 -20.78 -7.85
N ALA A 84 1.01 -19.82 -7.59
CA ALA A 84 2.24 -19.63 -8.36
C ALA A 84 3.15 -20.86 -8.27
N GLY A 85 3.34 -21.41 -7.05
CA GLY A 85 4.14 -22.62 -6.81
C GLY A 85 3.60 -23.86 -7.52
N GLN A 86 2.27 -24.07 -7.54
CA GLN A 86 1.62 -25.16 -8.28
C GLN A 86 1.96 -25.11 -9.79
N HIS A 87 2.22 -23.94 -10.33
CA HIS A 87 2.57 -23.73 -11.74
C HIS A 87 4.04 -23.39 -11.97
N ILE A 88 4.90 -23.56 -10.96
CA ILE A 88 6.34 -23.31 -10.99
C ILE A 88 6.67 -21.89 -11.47
N LYS A 89 5.94 -20.90 -10.97
CA LYS A 89 6.09 -19.47 -11.31
C LYS A 89 6.71 -18.69 -10.17
N LYS A 90 7.54 -17.70 -10.49
CA LYS A 90 8.08 -16.76 -9.52
C LYS A 90 6.94 -15.92 -8.91
N SER A 91 7.01 -15.70 -7.61
CA SER A 91 6.12 -14.76 -6.91
C SER A 91 6.92 -13.75 -6.12
N VAL A 92 6.50 -12.49 -6.17
CA VAL A 92 6.99 -11.39 -5.33
C VAL A 92 5.82 -10.92 -4.48
N LEU A 93 6.01 -10.91 -3.17
CA LEU A 93 4.96 -10.60 -2.21
C LEU A 93 5.35 -9.39 -1.37
N GLU A 94 4.53 -8.35 -1.45
CA GLU A 94 4.58 -7.17 -0.60
C GLU A 94 3.38 -7.24 0.35
N LEU A 95 3.64 -7.54 1.60
CA LEU A 95 2.60 -7.88 2.58
C LEU A 95 2.50 -6.83 3.69
N GLY A 96 1.84 -7.17 4.78
CA GLY A 96 1.75 -6.34 5.96
C GLY A 96 3.07 -6.27 6.73
N GLY A 97 3.12 -5.41 7.72
CA GLY A 97 4.26 -5.24 8.60
C GLY A 97 3.89 -4.45 9.85
N SER A 98 4.78 -4.44 10.83
CA SER A 98 4.65 -3.68 12.06
C SER A 98 5.99 -3.03 12.41
N ASP A 99 6.39 -2.09 11.57
CA ASP A 99 7.68 -1.41 11.67
C ASP A 99 7.77 -0.60 12.98
N PRO A 100 8.90 -0.63 13.69
CA PRO A 100 9.15 0.22 14.83
C PRO A 100 9.64 1.60 14.39
N MET A 101 9.29 2.63 15.14
CA MET A 101 9.96 3.93 15.19
C MET A 101 10.62 4.05 16.56
N ILE A 102 11.92 4.25 16.59
CA ILE A 102 12.68 4.36 17.83
C ILE A 102 13.07 5.83 18.02
N VAL A 103 12.75 6.37 19.19
CA VAL A 103 13.00 7.76 19.56
C VAL A 103 13.98 7.77 20.74
N LEU A 104 15.18 8.28 20.51
CA LEU A 104 16.24 8.38 21.52
C LEU A 104 16.13 9.69 22.31
N ASN A 105 16.74 9.75 23.48
CA ASN A 105 16.70 10.90 24.38
C ASN A 105 17.27 12.19 23.78
N ASP A 106 18.23 12.07 22.87
CA ASP A 106 18.89 13.19 22.19
C ASP A 106 18.23 13.56 20.85
N ALA A 107 17.08 12.95 20.53
CA ALA A 107 16.39 13.22 19.28
C ALA A 107 15.78 14.64 19.26
N ASP A 108 15.84 15.27 18.08
CA ASP A 108 15.15 16.53 17.80
C ASP A 108 13.64 16.27 17.76
N ILE A 109 12.93 16.76 18.76
CA ILE A 109 11.51 16.49 18.94
C ILE A 109 10.65 16.98 17.75
N GLU A 110 11.02 18.05 17.06
CA GLU A 110 10.29 18.55 15.90
C GLU A 110 10.43 17.56 14.71
N LYS A 111 11.62 17.01 14.52
CA LYS A 111 11.84 15.97 13.50
C LYS A 111 11.11 14.68 13.86
N VAL A 112 11.10 14.32 15.15
CA VAL A 112 10.35 13.16 15.65
C VAL A 112 8.86 13.31 15.37
N MET A 113 8.27 14.48 15.68
CA MET A 113 6.87 14.74 15.41
C MET A 113 6.55 14.67 13.91
N ASN A 114 7.36 15.30 13.06
CA ASN A 114 7.20 15.19 11.60
C ASN A 114 7.32 13.74 11.10
N GLY A 115 8.28 12.99 11.63
CA GLY A 115 8.45 11.57 11.33
C GLY A 115 7.24 10.74 11.73
N THR A 116 6.69 10.98 12.92
CA THR A 116 5.48 10.28 13.41
C THR A 116 4.26 10.62 12.55
N ILE A 117 4.01 11.88 12.29
CA ILE A 117 2.85 12.32 11.50
C ILE A 117 2.89 11.69 10.10
N ASN A 118 4.01 11.81 9.41
CA ASN A 118 4.16 11.28 8.05
C ASN A 118 4.31 9.76 8.00
N GLY A 119 4.93 9.15 9.02
CA GLY A 119 5.17 7.72 9.07
C GLY A 119 3.99 6.91 9.63
N ARG A 120 3.22 7.48 10.59
CA ARG A 120 2.15 6.75 11.24
C ARG A 120 0.75 7.18 10.80
N LEU A 121 0.49 8.49 10.66
CA LEU A 121 -0.86 9.01 10.50
C LEU A 121 -1.27 9.16 9.03
N ARG A 122 -0.33 9.17 8.10
CA ARG A 122 -0.60 9.27 6.68
C ARG A 122 -1.56 8.15 6.23
N ASN A 123 -2.56 8.51 5.41
CA ASN A 123 -3.57 7.59 4.88
C ASN A 123 -4.31 6.82 6.00
N ALA A 124 -4.61 7.48 7.10
CA ALA A 124 -5.21 6.88 8.31
C ALA A 124 -4.38 5.68 8.85
N GLY A 125 -3.05 5.72 8.69
CA GLY A 125 -2.15 4.64 9.11
C GLY A 125 -2.18 3.37 8.26
N GLN A 126 -2.92 3.38 7.16
CA GLN A 126 -3.12 2.21 6.30
C GLN A 126 -2.00 2.07 5.25
N ALA A 127 -0.77 1.90 5.72
CA ALA A 127 0.38 1.61 4.87
C ALA A 127 1.21 0.46 5.46
N CYS A 128 1.78 -0.38 4.61
CA CYS A 128 2.66 -1.47 5.04
C CYS A 128 3.89 -0.95 5.81
N THR A 129 4.45 0.17 5.36
CA THR A 129 5.59 0.87 5.97
C THR A 129 5.21 1.84 7.10
N SER A 130 3.95 1.87 7.53
CA SER A 130 3.52 2.71 8.64
C SER A 130 4.15 2.21 9.95
N SER A 131 4.78 3.12 10.70
CA SER A 131 5.36 2.81 12.02
C SER A 131 4.24 2.48 13.02
N LYS A 132 3.95 1.22 13.20
CA LYS A 132 2.85 0.75 14.06
C LYS A 132 3.25 0.64 15.53
N ARG A 133 4.54 0.65 15.81
CA ARG A 133 5.11 0.65 17.16
C ARG A 133 6.02 1.85 17.31
N ILE A 134 5.76 2.68 18.30
CA ILE A 134 6.62 3.83 18.63
C ILE A 134 7.24 3.56 19.97
N ILE A 135 8.55 3.38 19.97
CA ILE A 135 9.37 3.04 21.14
C ILE A 135 10.15 4.28 21.50
N VAL A 136 9.85 4.87 22.64
CA VAL A 136 10.41 6.16 23.07
C VAL A 136 11.21 5.95 24.33
N GLU A 137 12.44 6.45 24.38
CA GLU A 137 13.25 6.45 25.60
C GLU A 137 12.63 7.33 26.69
N GLU A 138 12.83 6.94 27.94
CA GLU A 138 12.18 7.51 29.12
C GLU A 138 12.36 9.03 29.23
N GLY A 139 13.57 9.54 28.93
CA GLY A 139 13.90 10.96 29.10
C GLY A 139 13.15 11.91 28.19
N ILE A 140 12.61 11.45 27.05
CA ILE A 140 11.83 12.26 26.10
C ILE A 140 10.36 11.81 26.00
N TYR A 141 9.98 10.76 26.71
CA TYR A 141 8.68 10.10 26.60
C TYR A 141 7.51 11.04 26.88
N ASP A 142 7.54 11.77 28.00
CA ASP A 142 6.43 12.61 28.45
C ASP A 142 6.22 13.79 27.47
N GLU A 143 7.29 14.39 26.97
CA GLU A 143 7.21 15.45 25.99
C GLU A 143 6.65 14.93 24.67
N TYR A 144 7.13 13.79 24.19
CA TYR A 144 6.61 13.15 23.00
C TYR A 144 5.12 12.82 23.13
N LEU A 145 4.72 12.17 24.21
CA LEU A 145 3.34 11.78 24.47
C LEU A 145 2.41 12.99 24.51
N LYS A 146 2.81 14.04 25.20
CA LYS A 146 2.05 15.32 25.26
C LYS A 146 1.83 15.90 23.86
N ARG A 147 2.88 15.98 23.06
CA ARG A 147 2.83 16.57 21.72
C ARG A 147 2.00 15.75 20.73
N ILE A 148 2.22 14.43 20.69
CA ILE A 148 1.47 13.57 19.76
C ILE A 148 -0.02 13.52 20.12
N THR A 149 -0.34 13.49 21.41
CA THR A 149 -1.72 13.53 21.88
C THR A 149 -2.40 14.84 21.50
N ALA A 150 -1.75 15.98 21.70
CA ALA A 150 -2.28 17.27 21.30
C ALA A 150 -2.50 17.36 19.78
N TYR A 151 -1.57 16.84 18.99
CA TYR A 151 -1.69 16.82 17.54
C TYR A 151 -2.88 15.95 17.08
N VAL A 152 -2.97 14.72 17.58
CA VAL A 152 -4.04 13.79 17.18
C VAL A 152 -5.42 14.31 17.60
N ASN A 153 -5.54 14.88 18.80
CA ASN A 153 -6.80 15.47 19.26
C ASN A 153 -7.24 16.70 18.44
N GLY A 154 -6.30 17.40 17.83
CA GLY A 154 -6.58 18.53 16.93
C GLY A 154 -6.91 18.13 15.50
N MET A 155 -6.79 16.84 15.14
CA MET A 155 -7.06 16.38 13.77
C MET A 155 -8.56 16.35 13.48
N LYS A 156 -8.94 16.95 12.35
CA LYS A 156 -10.29 16.81 11.80
C LYS A 156 -10.37 15.52 10.98
N VAL A 157 -11.14 14.56 11.48
CA VAL A 157 -11.50 13.34 10.76
C VAL A 157 -12.81 13.57 10.00
N GLY A 158 -12.85 13.23 8.71
CA GLY A 158 -14.07 13.50 7.92
C GLY A 158 -13.95 13.17 6.45
N ASP A 159 -14.79 13.80 5.65
CA ASP A 159 -14.84 13.65 4.20
C ASP A 159 -13.51 14.11 3.56
N PRO A 160 -12.80 13.21 2.84
CA PRO A 160 -11.50 13.54 2.24
C PRO A 160 -11.59 14.53 1.08
N THR A 161 -12.78 14.86 0.59
CA THR A 161 -12.99 15.89 -0.45
C THR A 161 -12.97 17.31 0.14
N GLN A 162 -13.07 17.46 1.45
CA GLN A 162 -13.00 18.75 2.12
C GLN A 162 -11.56 19.14 2.38
N ALA A 163 -11.21 20.39 2.04
CA ALA A 163 -9.82 20.90 2.14
C ALA A 163 -9.26 20.93 3.57
N ASP A 164 -10.12 21.02 4.58
CA ASP A 164 -9.76 21.09 5.99
C ASP A 164 -9.78 19.73 6.70
N THR A 165 -10.06 18.63 5.98
CA THR A 165 -9.98 17.28 6.54
C THR A 165 -8.52 16.83 6.64
N ASN A 166 -8.08 16.48 7.86
CA ASN A 166 -6.73 15.98 8.12
C ASN A 166 -6.63 14.46 7.91
N MET A 167 -7.71 13.73 8.19
CA MET A 167 -7.73 12.27 8.08
C MET A 167 -9.06 11.81 7.49
N GLY A 168 -9.00 11.09 6.37
CA GLY A 168 -10.14 10.43 5.77
C GLY A 168 -10.50 9.10 6.45
N PRO A 169 -11.54 8.40 5.97
CA PRO A 169 -11.98 7.14 6.52
C PRO A 169 -10.98 6.02 6.24
N VAL A 170 -11.11 4.92 6.99
CA VAL A 170 -10.47 3.64 6.65
C VAL A 170 -11.11 3.03 5.40
N SER A 171 -10.41 2.09 4.77
CA SER A 171 -10.72 1.57 3.43
C SER A 171 -12.03 0.76 3.34
N SER A 172 -12.55 0.27 4.46
CA SER A 172 -13.76 -0.55 4.51
C SER A 172 -14.28 -0.68 5.95
N GLU A 173 -15.55 -1.05 6.08
CA GLU A 173 -16.19 -1.41 7.36
C GLU A 173 -15.42 -2.54 8.08
N SER A 174 -15.04 -3.59 7.34
CA SER A 174 -14.21 -4.67 7.89
C SER A 174 -12.81 -4.21 8.36
N ALA A 175 -12.29 -3.10 7.84
CA ALA A 175 -11.07 -2.49 8.37
C ALA A 175 -11.34 -1.75 9.68
N LEU A 176 -12.50 -1.09 9.79
CA LEU A 176 -12.92 -0.41 11.03
C LEU A 176 -13.14 -1.41 12.18
N GLU A 177 -13.78 -2.54 11.90
CA GLU A 177 -14.04 -3.58 12.90
C GLU A 177 -12.76 -4.21 13.49
N LYS A 178 -11.62 -4.05 12.83
CA LYS A 178 -10.32 -4.60 13.26
C LYS A 178 -9.49 -3.60 14.07
N LEU A 179 -9.92 -2.36 14.17
CA LEU A 179 -9.28 -1.31 14.98
C LEU A 179 -9.76 -1.34 16.42
#